data_8c64373c9f08e41f2ac21d3aeb787ff2
#
_entry.id   8c64373c9f08e41f2ac21d3aeb787ff2
#
_cell.length_a   1.000
_cell.length_b   1.000
_cell.length_c   1.000
_cell.angle_alpha   90.00
_cell.angle_beta   90.00
_cell.angle_gamma   90.00
#
_symmetry.space_group_name_H-M   'P 1'
#
loop_
_entity.id
_entity.type
_entity.pdbx_description
1 polymer ?
#
loop_
_entity_poly.entity_id
_entity_poly.type
_entity_poly.pdbx_seq_one_letter_code
_entity_poly.pdbx_strand_id
1 'polypeptide(L)'
;MYDGEPNQGMRCIREIVERFSKEVTYKIFDVRGKAEIPEIRDFDLFISTGGPGNPLEGNGYWDLKYYDFLDQVWIWNQNHSKKKYLLLICHSFQMACKHFGLGEITMRKSTSFGVMTIHKTA
;
A
#
# COMPACT_ATOMS: atom_id res chain seq x y z
N MET A 1 -1.85 -6.47 -2.65
CA MET A 1 -2.72 -5.78 -3.64
C MET A 1 -2.75 -6.46 -5.02
N TYR A 2 -1.96 -7.49 -5.27
CA TYR A 2 -1.80 -8.09 -6.60
C TYR A 2 -2.81 -9.20 -6.95
N ASP A 3 -3.69 -9.57 -6.04
CA ASP A 3 -4.80 -10.49 -6.30
C ASP A 3 -4.34 -11.84 -6.90
N GLY A 4 -3.28 -12.42 -6.35
CA GLY A 4 -2.69 -13.68 -6.83
C GLY A 4 -1.82 -13.59 -8.09
N GLU A 5 -1.80 -12.45 -8.77
CA GLU A 5 -1.00 -12.28 -9.99
C GLU A 5 0.52 -12.22 -9.69
N PRO A 6 1.32 -13.05 -10.37
CA PRO A 6 2.77 -12.97 -10.25
C PRO A 6 3.29 -11.62 -10.74
N ASN A 7 4.15 -10.97 -9.95
CA ASN A 7 4.75 -9.73 -10.42
C ASN A 7 6.13 -9.47 -9.84
N GLN A 8 6.89 -8.69 -10.60
CA GLN A 8 8.26 -8.31 -10.28
C GLN A 8 8.34 -7.46 -9.01
N GLY A 9 7.34 -6.61 -8.76
CA GLY A 9 7.31 -5.72 -7.60
C GLY A 9 7.31 -6.50 -6.28
N MET A 10 6.52 -7.56 -6.17
CA MET A 10 6.51 -8.43 -4.99
C MET A 10 7.85 -9.14 -4.79
N ARG A 11 8.47 -9.60 -5.88
CA ARG A 11 9.80 -10.20 -5.82
C ARG A 11 10.82 -9.19 -5.30
N CYS A 12 10.86 -7.99 -5.86
CA CYS A 12 11.79 -6.94 -5.42
C CYS A 12 11.60 -6.57 -3.96
N ILE A 13 10.35 -6.43 -3.49
CA ILE A 13 10.06 -6.14 -2.09
C ILE A 13 10.58 -7.26 -1.18
N ARG A 14 10.34 -8.52 -1.53
CA ARG A 14 10.87 -9.67 -0.77
C ARG A 14 12.38 -9.66 -0.72
N GLU A 15 13.05 -9.52 -1.85
CA GLU A 15 14.51 -9.46 -1.94
C GLU A 15 15.09 -8.32 -1.08
N ILE A 16 14.43 -7.17 -1.04
CA ILE A 16 14.84 -6.05 -0.18
C ILE A 16 14.70 -6.42 1.30
N VAL A 17 13.55 -6.93 1.71
CA VAL A 17 13.28 -7.26 3.12
C VAL A 17 14.18 -8.42 3.58
N GLU A 18 14.43 -9.42 2.74
CA GLU A 18 15.29 -10.56 3.05
C GLU A 18 16.75 -10.17 3.28
N ARG A 19 17.24 -9.08 2.66
CA ARG A 19 18.59 -8.53 2.95
C ARG A 19 18.73 -8.08 4.41
N PHE A 20 17.63 -7.76 5.07
CA PHE A 20 17.57 -7.33 6.47
C PHE A 20 16.99 -8.40 7.39
N SER A 21 17.03 -9.68 6.99
CA SER A 21 16.42 -10.80 7.73
C SER A 21 16.99 -11.03 9.14
N LYS A 22 18.15 -10.44 9.46
CA LYS A 22 18.72 -10.44 10.82
C LYS A 22 18.09 -9.39 11.73
N GLU A 23 17.56 -8.31 11.16
CA GLU A 23 17.01 -7.16 11.88
C GLU A 23 15.48 -7.13 11.85
N VAL A 24 14.86 -7.72 10.81
CA VAL A 24 13.41 -7.66 10.61
C VAL A 24 12.82 -9.03 10.34
N THR A 25 11.60 -9.22 10.81
CA THR A 25 10.72 -10.33 10.40
C THR A 25 9.55 -9.75 9.62
N TYR A 26 8.99 -10.51 8.69
CA TYR A 26 7.85 -10.03 7.91
C TYR A 26 6.77 -11.08 7.72
N LYS A 27 5.56 -10.62 7.48
CA LYS A 27 4.40 -11.43 7.09
C LYS A 27 3.72 -10.80 5.88
N ILE A 28 3.21 -11.63 4.99
CA ILE A 28 2.50 -11.18 3.79
C ILE A 28 1.01 -11.40 4.00
N PHE A 29 0.22 -10.40 3.65
CA PHE A 29 -1.25 -10.39 3.72
C PHE A 29 -1.84 -10.23 2.32
N ASP A 30 -2.79 -11.09 1.98
CA ASP A 30 -3.53 -11.00 0.73
C ASP A 30 -4.79 -10.14 0.91
N VAL A 31 -4.61 -8.84 0.73
CA VAL A 31 -5.66 -7.84 0.96
C VAL A 31 -6.83 -8.00 -0.02
N ARG A 32 -6.55 -8.24 -1.32
CA ARG A 32 -7.60 -8.30 -2.34
C ARG A 32 -8.25 -9.67 -2.46
N GLY A 33 -7.44 -10.73 -2.53
CA GLY A 33 -7.95 -12.07 -2.75
C GLY A 33 -8.65 -12.65 -1.51
N LYS A 34 -8.16 -12.32 -0.31
CA LYS A 34 -8.66 -12.90 0.94
C LYS A 34 -9.18 -11.88 1.95
N ALA A 35 -9.09 -10.58 1.62
CA ALA A 35 -9.40 -9.49 2.55
C ALA A 35 -8.65 -9.61 3.90
N GLU A 36 -7.39 -10.09 3.85
CA GLU A 36 -6.52 -10.19 5.00
C GLU A 36 -5.92 -8.81 5.32
N ILE A 37 -6.17 -8.30 6.51
CA ILE A 37 -5.62 -7.05 7.00
C ILE A 37 -4.74 -7.32 8.22
N PRO A 38 -3.52 -6.73 8.31
CA PRO A 38 -2.68 -6.89 9.48
C PRO A 38 -3.25 -6.15 10.69
N GLU A 39 -3.05 -6.72 11.88
CA GLU A 39 -3.29 -6.01 13.13
C GLU A 39 -2.24 -4.91 13.31
N ILE A 40 -2.68 -3.69 13.61
CA ILE A 40 -1.79 -2.52 13.74
C ILE A 40 -0.74 -2.71 14.85
N ARG A 41 -1.09 -3.43 15.92
CA ARG A 41 -0.21 -3.64 17.07
C ARG A 41 0.98 -4.54 16.78
N ASP A 42 0.83 -5.46 15.83
CA ASP A 42 1.80 -6.53 15.58
C ASP A 42 3.00 -6.09 14.74
N PHE A 43 2.89 -4.95 14.05
CA PHE A 43 3.92 -4.49 13.10
C PHE A 43 4.24 -3.02 13.29
N ASP A 44 5.49 -2.64 13.02
CA ASP A 44 5.95 -1.25 13.09
C ASP A 44 6.00 -0.58 11.71
N LEU A 45 6.18 -1.39 10.66
CA LEU A 45 6.24 -0.93 9.27
C LEU A 45 5.31 -1.77 8.39
N PHE A 46 4.56 -1.08 7.56
CA PHE A 46 3.68 -1.69 6.55
C PHE A 46 4.13 -1.27 5.15
N ILE A 47 4.28 -2.23 4.25
CA ILE A 47 4.55 -1.97 2.83
C ILE A 47 3.31 -2.41 2.06
N SER A 48 2.55 -1.45 1.56
CA SER A 48 1.36 -1.71 0.76
C SER A 48 1.69 -1.58 -0.72
N THR A 49 1.56 -2.69 -1.42
CA THR A 49 2.02 -2.84 -2.80
C THR A 49 1.06 -2.21 -3.80
N GLY A 50 1.54 -2.02 -5.02
CA GLY A 50 0.69 -1.78 -6.17
C GLY A 50 -0.23 -2.97 -6.49
N GLY A 51 -0.97 -2.87 -7.55
CA GLY A 51 -1.88 -3.92 -8.02
C GLY A 51 -2.53 -3.55 -9.34
N PRO A 52 -3.11 -4.52 -10.05
CA PRO A 52 -3.83 -4.27 -11.29
C PRO A 52 -5.18 -3.58 -11.02
N GLY A 53 -5.79 -3.08 -12.09
CA GLY A 53 -7.13 -2.51 -12.07
C GLY A 53 -7.19 -1.03 -11.71
N ASN A 54 -8.41 -0.54 -11.60
CA ASN A 54 -8.70 0.85 -11.30
C ASN A 54 -8.73 1.07 -9.76
N PRO A 55 -7.91 1.97 -9.20
CA PRO A 55 -7.91 2.26 -7.76
C PRO A 55 -9.20 2.92 -7.25
N LEU A 56 -10.07 3.38 -8.16
CA LEU A 56 -11.38 3.94 -7.81
C LEU A 56 -12.46 2.88 -7.65
N GLU A 57 -12.21 1.67 -8.12
CA GLU A 57 -13.14 0.55 -8.12
C GLU A 57 -12.73 -0.48 -7.07
N GLY A 58 -13.63 -0.77 -6.16
CA GLY A 58 -13.52 -1.84 -5.17
C GLY A 58 -14.71 -2.81 -5.32
N ASN A 59 -14.75 -3.86 -4.51
CA ASN A 59 -15.91 -4.76 -4.43
C ASN A 59 -16.79 -4.49 -3.21
N GLY A 60 -16.54 -3.41 -2.47
CA GLY A 60 -17.27 -3.05 -1.25
C GLY A 60 -16.95 -3.93 -0.04
N TYR A 61 -15.90 -4.75 -0.11
CA TYR A 61 -15.49 -5.62 0.98
C TYR A 61 -14.02 -5.47 1.35
N TRP A 62 -13.08 -5.86 0.47
CA TRP A 62 -11.64 -5.75 0.76
C TRP A 62 -11.19 -4.29 0.82
N ASP A 63 -11.74 -3.44 -0.05
CA ASP A 63 -11.42 -2.01 -0.11
C ASP A 63 -11.90 -1.26 1.12
N LEU A 64 -13.09 -1.56 1.64
CA LEU A 64 -13.57 -0.98 2.90
C LEU A 64 -12.67 -1.37 4.09
N LYS A 65 -12.27 -2.63 4.19
CA LYS A 65 -11.33 -3.08 5.21
C LYS A 65 -9.96 -2.41 5.08
N TYR A 66 -9.53 -2.18 3.85
CA TYR A 66 -8.27 -1.49 3.59
C TYR A 66 -8.32 -0.01 3.99
N TYR A 67 -9.43 0.67 3.72
CA TYR A 67 -9.62 2.05 4.17
C TYR A 67 -9.68 2.14 5.70
N ASP A 68 -10.39 1.23 6.35
CA ASP A 68 -10.39 1.14 7.83
C ASP A 68 -8.98 0.93 8.38
N PHE A 69 -8.16 0.09 7.75
CA PHE A 69 -6.75 -0.07 8.11
C PHE A 69 -5.96 1.24 7.98
N LEU A 70 -6.15 2.01 6.91
CA LEU A 70 -5.50 3.32 6.75
C LEU A 70 -5.90 4.28 7.87
N ASP A 71 -7.17 4.32 8.22
CA ASP A 71 -7.68 5.12 9.34
C ASP A 71 -7.09 4.67 10.68
N GLN A 72 -6.98 3.37 10.91
CA GLN A 72 -6.37 2.84 12.12
C GLN A 72 -4.89 3.25 12.26
N VAL A 73 -4.10 3.20 11.16
CA VAL A 73 -2.71 3.68 11.15
C VAL A 73 -2.67 5.19 11.47
N TRP A 74 -3.56 5.96 10.87
CA TRP A 74 -3.65 7.41 11.12
C TRP A 74 -3.97 7.70 12.59
N ILE A 75 -5.03 7.07 13.12
CA ILE A 75 -5.47 7.24 14.51
C ILE A 75 -4.38 6.80 15.49
N TRP A 76 -3.71 5.68 15.23
CA TRP A 76 -2.57 5.24 16.04
C TRP A 76 -1.51 6.33 16.12
N ASN A 77 -1.14 6.88 14.97
CA ASN A 77 -0.08 7.87 14.89
C ASN A 77 -0.46 9.22 15.54
N GLN A 78 -1.75 9.54 15.68
CA GLN A 78 -2.16 10.71 16.47
C GLN A 78 -2.05 10.46 17.98
N ASN A 79 -2.29 9.24 18.44
CA ASN A 79 -2.49 8.93 19.86
C ASN A 79 -1.27 8.28 20.56
N HIS A 80 -0.26 7.85 19.82
CA HIS A 80 0.90 7.14 20.38
C HIS A 80 2.22 7.84 20.02
N SER A 81 3.19 7.80 20.95
CA SER A 81 4.55 8.27 20.70
C SER A 81 5.32 7.41 19.71
N LYS A 82 5.19 6.08 19.85
CA LYS A 82 5.73 5.10 18.88
C LYS A 82 4.85 5.06 17.64
N LYS A 83 5.36 5.63 16.55
CA LYS A 83 4.64 5.75 15.29
C LYS A 83 4.70 4.44 14.48
N LYS A 84 3.68 4.23 13.66
CA LYS A 84 3.65 3.21 12.61
C LYS A 84 4.03 3.85 11.28
N TYR A 85 4.82 3.13 10.49
CA TYR A 85 5.28 3.62 9.20
C TYR A 85 4.55 2.86 8.07
N LEU A 86 4.14 3.60 7.05
CA LEU A 86 3.40 3.04 5.93
C LEU A 86 4.02 3.51 4.61
N LEU A 87 4.57 2.56 3.85
CA LEU A 87 5.03 2.80 2.48
C LEU A 87 3.95 2.35 1.51
N LEU A 88 3.44 3.28 0.74
CA LEU A 88 2.38 3.06 -0.25
C LEU A 88 2.94 3.09 -1.67
N ILE A 89 2.64 2.08 -2.48
CA ILE A 89 3.20 1.94 -3.83
C ILE A 89 2.08 1.88 -4.85
N CYS A 90 2.09 2.78 -5.84
CA CYS A 90 1.20 2.78 -7.01
C CYS A 90 -0.29 2.73 -6.61
N HIS A 91 -0.98 1.61 -6.83
CA HIS A 91 -2.41 1.42 -6.56
C HIS A 91 -2.79 1.78 -5.11
N SER A 92 -2.03 1.29 -4.14
CA SER A 92 -2.28 1.59 -2.73
C SER A 92 -2.06 3.06 -2.38
N PHE A 93 -1.08 3.70 -3.00
CA PHE A 93 -0.86 5.15 -2.86
C PHE A 93 -2.06 5.94 -3.42
N GLN A 94 -2.55 5.56 -4.59
CA GLN A 94 -3.72 6.20 -5.19
C GLN A 94 -4.98 6.03 -4.32
N MET A 95 -5.20 4.83 -3.78
CA MET A 95 -6.31 4.59 -2.85
C MET A 95 -6.22 5.49 -1.61
N ALA A 96 -5.03 5.61 -1.02
CA ALA A 96 -4.82 6.49 0.13
C ALA A 96 -5.03 7.98 -0.22
N CYS A 97 -4.55 8.43 -1.39
CA CYS A 97 -4.80 9.79 -1.86
C CYS A 97 -6.30 10.10 -1.96
N LYS A 98 -7.07 9.16 -2.54
CA LYS A 98 -8.53 9.28 -2.61
C LYS A 98 -9.16 9.33 -1.20
N HIS A 99 -8.78 8.40 -0.34
CA HIS A 99 -9.36 8.23 0.98
C HIS A 99 -9.14 9.46 1.87
N PHE A 100 -7.94 10.00 1.88
CA PHE A 100 -7.58 11.17 2.69
C PHE A 100 -7.79 12.52 1.97
N GLY A 101 -8.33 12.53 0.76
CA GLY A 101 -8.55 13.76 0.00
C GLY A 101 -7.26 14.51 -0.37
N LEU A 102 -6.16 13.79 -0.56
CA LEU A 102 -4.84 14.39 -0.86
C LEU A 102 -4.66 14.77 -2.33
N GLY A 103 -5.54 14.32 -3.21
CA GLY A 103 -5.50 14.60 -4.63
C GLY A 103 -6.53 13.81 -5.42
N GLU A 104 -6.79 14.25 -6.64
CA GLU A 104 -7.69 13.56 -7.57
C GLU A 104 -6.94 12.48 -8.37
N ILE A 105 -7.60 11.34 -8.54
CA ILE A 105 -7.08 10.26 -9.38
C ILE A 105 -7.72 10.41 -10.76
N THR A 106 -6.88 10.71 -11.73
CA THR A 106 -7.31 10.91 -13.12
C THR A 106 -6.70 9.86 -14.05
N MET A 107 -7.43 9.46 -15.06
CA MET A 107 -6.90 8.61 -16.12
C MET A 107 -5.92 9.39 -16.99
N ARG A 108 -4.77 8.79 -17.27
CA ARG A 108 -3.84 9.34 -18.25
C ARG A 108 -4.39 9.19 -19.67
N LYS A 109 -4.05 10.13 -20.53
CA LYS A 109 -4.39 10.08 -21.97
C LYS A 109 -3.65 8.95 -22.71
N SER A 110 -2.47 8.55 -22.19
CA SER A 110 -1.66 7.46 -22.73
C SER A 110 -1.01 6.69 -21.61
N THR A 111 -0.79 5.39 -21.84
CA THR A 111 -0.05 4.53 -20.91
C THR A 111 1.41 4.94 -20.87
N SER A 112 1.95 5.07 -19.65
CA SER A 112 3.38 5.27 -19.41
C SER A 112 3.95 4.06 -18.70
N PHE A 113 5.01 3.49 -19.26
CA PHE A 113 5.70 2.33 -18.72
C PHE A 113 7.22 2.56 -18.72
N GLY A 114 7.88 2.25 -17.62
CA GLY A 114 9.33 2.39 -17.48
C GLY A 114 9.76 3.32 -16.35
N VAL A 115 11.04 3.68 -16.35
CA VAL A 115 11.61 4.62 -15.39
C VAL A 115 11.31 6.05 -15.87
N MET A 116 10.69 6.83 -15.00
CA MET A 116 10.27 8.19 -15.31
C MET A 116 10.87 9.19 -14.32
N THR A 117 11.17 10.38 -14.81
CA THR A 117 11.64 11.49 -13.97
C THR A 117 10.51 11.96 -13.06
N ILE A 118 10.83 12.11 -11.77
CA ILE A 118 9.96 12.73 -10.77
C ILE A 118 10.48 14.15 -10.52
N HIS A 119 9.64 15.14 -10.69
CA HIS A 119 9.95 16.53 -10.38
C HIS A 119 9.33 16.89 -9.02
N LYS A 120 10.15 17.47 -8.15
CA LYS A 120 9.65 18.06 -6.92
C LYS A 120 8.82 19.30 -7.27
N THR A 121 7.61 19.36 -6.77
CA THR A 121 6.82 20.61 -6.81
C THR A 121 7.42 21.64 -5.84
N ALA A 122 7.35 22.89 -6.25
CA ALA A 122 7.80 24.00 -5.41
C ALA A 122 6.94 24.13 -4.14
#